data_cd1194b256933eee1130df85fe66e807
#
_entry.id   cd1194b256933eee1130df85fe66e807
#
_cell.length_a   1.000
_cell.length_b   1.000
_cell.length_c   1.000
_cell.angle_alpha   90.00
_cell.angle_beta   90.00
_cell.angle_gamma   90.00
#
_symmetry.space_group_name_H-M   'P 1'
#
loop_
_entity.id
_entity.type
_entity.pdbx_description
1 polymer ?
#
loop_
_entity_poly.entity_id
_entity_poly.type
_entity_poly.pdbx_seq_one_letter_code
_entity_poly.pdbx_strand_id
1 'polypeptide(L)'
;GAADATCALIALSAKMRLDQIEPLDSIESITDGASSRRNQLLVDLGSELDLGAIDGAADADLTALRGQVNKLARTYRPFGPVLSDAVNDSLRSVLGPSGKRPGAIAERVTKTWELGEGWAKHVTVELVLGTREGTSVRGGSLGGLHDGALPDAAAVDRAIDEAVAKVAARQGVAVALPSAGGAGGGGVVDSAALDEFAET
;
A
#
# COMPACT_ATOMS: atom_id res chain seq x y z
N GLY A 1 8.17 -1.33 -5.12
CA GLY A 1 8.63 -2.48 -5.85
C GLY A 1 7.89 -3.75 -5.52
N ALA A 2 8.43 -4.85 -5.98
CA ALA A 2 7.80 -6.17 -5.83
C ALA A 2 7.65 -6.58 -4.35
N ALA A 3 8.60 -6.23 -3.50
CA ALA A 3 8.52 -6.55 -2.07
C ALA A 3 7.36 -5.84 -1.39
N ASP A 4 7.13 -4.58 -1.71
CA ASP A 4 6.01 -3.81 -1.15
C ASP A 4 4.67 -4.36 -1.64
N ALA A 5 4.59 -4.73 -2.91
CA ALA A 5 3.40 -5.37 -3.47
C ALA A 5 3.10 -6.71 -2.78
N THR A 6 4.14 -7.49 -2.50
CA THR A 6 4.01 -8.76 -1.78
C THR A 6 3.42 -8.54 -0.39
N CYS A 7 3.93 -7.58 0.35
CA CYS A 7 3.41 -7.26 1.68
C CYS A 7 1.97 -6.74 1.62
N ALA A 8 1.64 -5.91 0.63
CA ALA A 8 0.28 -5.42 0.45
C ALA A 8 -0.71 -6.57 0.17
N LEU A 9 -0.33 -7.51 -0.69
CA LEU A 9 -1.15 -8.68 -0.97
C LEU A 9 -1.38 -9.52 0.28
N ILE A 10 -0.33 -9.75 1.06
CA ILE A 10 -0.43 -10.50 2.31
C ILE A 10 -1.38 -9.79 3.28
N ALA A 11 -1.23 -8.49 3.45
CA ALA A 11 -2.07 -7.71 4.36
C ALA A 11 -3.55 -7.78 3.95
N LEU A 12 -3.83 -7.65 2.66
CA LEU A 12 -5.19 -7.75 2.13
C LEU A 12 -5.78 -9.14 2.30
N SER A 13 -5.02 -10.17 1.93
CA SER A 13 -5.48 -11.55 1.94
C SER A 13 -5.66 -12.09 3.36
N ALA A 14 -4.74 -11.78 4.25
CA ALA A 14 -4.72 -12.31 5.61
C ALA A 14 -5.47 -11.44 6.63
N LYS A 15 -6.03 -10.32 6.22
CA LYS A 15 -6.76 -9.38 7.08
C LYS A 15 -5.90 -8.91 8.26
N MET A 16 -4.76 -8.34 7.96
CA MET A 16 -3.86 -7.77 8.94
C MET A 16 -3.28 -6.45 8.44
N ARG A 17 -2.75 -5.63 9.34
CA ARG A 17 -2.10 -4.39 8.96
C ARG A 17 -0.65 -4.63 8.52
N LEU A 18 -0.12 -3.76 7.68
CA LEU A 18 1.29 -3.86 7.25
C LEU A 18 2.26 -3.87 8.44
N ASP A 19 1.98 -3.08 9.47
CA ASP A 19 2.83 -3.01 10.66
C ASP A 19 2.82 -4.29 11.49
N GLN A 20 1.89 -5.18 11.26
CA GLN A 20 1.75 -6.46 11.96
C GLN A 20 2.46 -7.61 11.26
N ILE A 21 2.96 -7.38 10.06
CA ILE A 21 3.72 -8.39 9.32
C ILE A 21 5.16 -8.38 9.84
N GLU A 22 5.60 -9.52 10.35
CA GLU A 22 6.91 -9.67 10.97
C GLU A 22 7.94 -10.24 9.98
N PRO A 23 9.22 -9.89 10.09
CA PRO A 23 10.26 -10.43 9.18
C PRO A 23 10.36 -11.95 9.18
N LEU A 24 10.06 -12.58 10.29
CA LEU A 24 10.13 -14.06 10.43
C LEU A 24 8.84 -14.76 10.04
N ASP A 25 7.77 -14.02 9.73
CA ASP A 25 6.55 -14.62 9.21
C ASP A 25 6.80 -15.25 7.85
N SER A 26 6.03 -16.30 7.55
CA SER A 26 5.95 -16.89 6.21
C SER A 26 4.51 -16.93 5.76
N ILE A 27 4.27 -17.17 4.48
CA ILE A 27 2.91 -17.36 3.97
C ILE A 27 2.26 -18.54 4.69
N GLU A 28 3.02 -19.60 4.95
CA GLU A 28 2.52 -20.76 5.70
C GLU A 28 2.09 -20.37 7.11
N SER A 29 2.91 -19.61 7.84
CA SER A 29 2.57 -19.21 9.22
C SER A 29 1.40 -18.23 9.25
N ILE A 30 1.36 -17.28 8.32
CA ILE A 30 0.30 -16.27 8.24
C ILE A 30 -1.06 -16.90 7.91
N THR A 31 -1.08 -17.91 7.05
CA THR A 31 -2.30 -18.61 6.69
C THR A 31 -2.68 -19.73 7.68
N ASP A 32 -1.89 -19.86 8.73
CA ASP A 32 -2.13 -20.83 9.82
C ASP A 32 -2.35 -22.24 9.30
N GLY A 33 -1.56 -22.64 8.30
CA GLY A 33 -1.63 -23.97 7.70
C GLY A 33 -2.87 -24.24 6.86
N ALA A 34 -3.74 -23.24 6.64
CA ALA A 34 -4.92 -23.41 5.79
C ALA A 34 -4.52 -23.48 4.32
N SER A 35 -4.56 -24.71 3.76
CA SER A 35 -4.03 -24.96 2.42
C SER A 35 -4.73 -24.14 1.33
N SER A 36 -6.05 -23.94 1.43
CA SER A 36 -6.79 -23.17 0.43
C SER A 36 -6.38 -21.69 0.43
N ARG A 37 -6.21 -21.08 1.61
CA ARG A 37 -5.75 -19.70 1.72
C ARG A 37 -4.30 -19.54 1.24
N ARG A 38 -3.45 -20.46 1.66
CA ARG A 38 -2.05 -20.48 1.24
C ARG A 38 -1.94 -20.55 -0.28
N ASN A 39 -2.64 -21.49 -0.89
CA ASN A 39 -2.57 -21.69 -2.33
C ASN A 39 -3.13 -20.51 -3.10
N GLN A 40 -4.22 -19.90 -2.62
CA GLN A 40 -4.78 -18.72 -3.25
C GLN A 40 -3.81 -17.54 -3.18
N LEU A 41 -3.18 -17.33 -2.04
CA LEU A 41 -2.21 -16.25 -1.88
C LEU A 41 -0.99 -16.47 -2.79
N LEU A 42 -0.52 -17.71 -2.91
CA LEU A 42 0.60 -18.02 -3.82
C LEU A 42 0.24 -17.78 -5.27
N VAL A 43 -0.96 -18.16 -5.68
CA VAL A 43 -1.45 -17.90 -7.05
C VAL A 43 -1.55 -16.39 -7.31
N ASP A 44 -2.13 -15.66 -6.36
CA ASP A 44 -2.28 -14.21 -6.48
C ASP A 44 -0.92 -13.50 -6.56
N LEU A 45 0.04 -13.94 -5.76
CA LEU A 45 1.39 -13.37 -5.78
C LEU A 45 2.07 -13.61 -7.13
N GLY A 46 2.01 -14.83 -7.64
CA GLY A 46 2.56 -15.17 -8.95
C GLY A 46 1.92 -14.37 -10.07
N SER A 47 0.61 -14.19 -10.02
CA SER A 47 -0.13 -13.41 -11.02
C SER A 47 0.20 -11.92 -10.93
N GLU A 48 0.28 -11.38 -9.73
CA GLU A 48 0.60 -9.96 -9.53
C GLU A 48 1.98 -9.61 -10.08
N LEU A 49 2.95 -10.46 -9.81
CA LEU A 49 4.34 -10.22 -10.19
C LEU A 49 4.72 -10.78 -11.56
N ASP A 50 3.77 -11.44 -12.23
CA ASP A 50 3.98 -12.10 -13.53
C ASP A 50 5.15 -13.10 -13.46
N LEU A 51 5.20 -13.89 -12.41
CA LEU A 51 6.24 -14.89 -12.19
C LEU A 51 5.73 -16.33 -12.25
N GLY A 52 4.40 -16.52 -12.17
CA GLY A 52 3.84 -17.85 -11.97
C GLY A 52 4.23 -18.42 -10.61
N ALA A 53 4.60 -19.68 -10.54
CA ALA A 53 4.99 -20.30 -9.29
C ALA A 53 6.37 -19.82 -8.84
N ILE A 54 6.49 -19.51 -7.56
CA ILE A 54 7.76 -19.07 -6.95
C ILE A 54 8.22 -20.17 -6.00
N ASP A 55 9.36 -20.78 -6.28
CA ASP A 55 9.86 -21.91 -5.51
C ASP A 55 10.12 -21.52 -4.05
N GLY A 56 9.56 -22.32 -3.13
CA GLY A 56 9.77 -22.13 -1.70
C GLY A 56 9.05 -20.93 -1.11
N ALA A 57 8.19 -20.25 -1.86
CA ALA A 57 7.53 -19.03 -1.40
C ALA A 57 6.69 -19.22 -0.14
N ALA A 58 6.04 -20.38 0.02
CA ALA A 58 5.19 -20.63 1.18
C ALA A 58 5.96 -20.70 2.49
N ASP A 59 7.12 -21.30 2.46
CA ASP A 59 7.94 -21.58 3.65
C ASP A 59 8.99 -20.52 3.94
N ALA A 60 9.34 -19.71 2.94
CA ALA A 60 10.31 -18.64 3.12
C ALA A 60 9.79 -17.58 4.10
N ASP A 61 10.65 -17.10 5.00
CA ASP A 61 10.28 -15.96 5.82
C ASP A 61 10.19 -14.69 4.96
N LEU A 62 9.57 -13.65 5.49
CA LEU A 62 9.33 -12.42 4.73
C LEU A 62 10.63 -11.77 4.26
N THR A 63 11.69 -11.86 5.04
CA THR A 63 13.00 -11.32 4.65
C THR A 63 13.50 -12.02 3.39
N ALA A 64 13.46 -13.35 3.39
CA ALA A 64 13.90 -14.15 2.24
C ALA A 64 12.97 -13.96 1.04
N LEU A 65 11.66 -13.96 1.27
CA LEU A 65 10.67 -13.80 0.21
C LEU A 65 10.79 -12.44 -0.46
N ARG A 66 10.95 -11.37 0.30
CA ARG A 66 11.13 -10.02 -0.24
C ARG A 66 12.38 -9.94 -1.12
N GLY A 67 13.47 -10.52 -0.68
CA GLY A 67 14.69 -10.59 -1.48
C GLY A 67 14.49 -11.38 -2.76
N GLN A 68 13.79 -12.50 -2.68
CA GLN A 68 13.52 -13.37 -3.83
C GLN A 68 12.65 -12.67 -4.88
N VAL A 69 11.55 -12.03 -4.47
CA VAL A 69 10.66 -11.34 -5.42
C VAL A 69 11.32 -10.11 -6.03
N ASN A 70 12.14 -9.38 -5.28
CA ASN A 70 12.90 -8.26 -5.83
C ASN A 70 13.89 -8.72 -6.89
N LYS A 71 14.50 -9.87 -6.70
CA LYS A 71 15.45 -10.45 -7.66
C LYS A 71 14.76 -10.97 -8.90
N LEU A 72 13.61 -11.64 -8.76
CA LEU A 72 12.90 -12.27 -9.85
C LEU A 72 12.02 -11.30 -10.64
N ALA A 73 11.42 -10.32 -9.97
CA ALA A 73 10.46 -9.39 -10.56
C ALA A 73 11.04 -7.99 -10.72
N ARG A 74 12.19 -7.87 -11.35
CA ARG A 74 12.90 -6.58 -11.52
C ARG A 74 12.15 -5.59 -12.37
N THR A 75 11.32 -6.08 -13.29
CA THR A 75 10.55 -5.22 -14.19
C THR A 75 9.15 -4.93 -13.70
N TYR A 76 8.82 -5.42 -12.50
CA TYR A 76 7.49 -5.20 -11.93
C TYR A 76 7.20 -3.71 -11.76
N ARG A 77 6.00 -3.31 -12.20
CA ARG A 77 5.49 -1.95 -11.98
C ARG A 77 4.11 -2.04 -11.33
N PRO A 78 3.88 -1.29 -10.24
CA PRO A 78 2.56 -1.25 -9.60
C PRO A 78 1.51 -0.63 -10.53
N PHE A 79 0.30 -1.12 -10.59
CA PHE A 79 -0.07 -2.39 -9.97
C PHE A 79 -0.21 -3.44 -11.06
N GLY A 80 0.03 -4.71 -10.70
CA GLY A 80 -0.32 -5.84 -11.54
C GLY A 80 -1.82 -6.16 -11.45
N PRO A 81 -2.28 -7.27 -12.05
CA PRO A 81 -3.72 -7.53 -12.18
C PRO A 81 -4.43 -7.72 -10.84
N VAL A 82 -3.81 -8.37 -9.88
CA VAL A 82 -4.46 -8.67 -8.59
C VAL A 82 -4.64 -7.41 -7.76
N LEU A 83 -3.57 -6.64 -7.58
CA LEU A 83 -3.64 -5.39 -6.82
C LEU A 83 -4.50 -4.34 -7.53
N SER A 84 -4.44 -4.26 -8.86
CA SER A 84 -5.31 -3.34 -9.61
C SER A 84 -6.78 -3.60 -9.34
N ASP A 85 -7.21 -4.86 -9.40
CA ASP A 85 -8.60 -5.22 -9.13
C ASP A 85 -8.99 -4.91 -7.69
N ALA A 86 -8.15 -5.33 -6.74
CA ALA A 86 -8.43 -5.11 -5.31
C ALA A 86 -8.48 -3.62 -4.96
N VAL A 87 -7.54 -2.85 -5.47
CA VAL A 87 -7.48 -1.40 -5.23
C VAL A 87 -8.69 -0.70 -5.85
N ASN A 88 -9.03 -1.02 -7.09
CA ASN A 88 -10.15 -0.38 -7.76
C ASN A 88 -11.48 -0.70 -7.08
N ASP A 89 -11.69 -1.94 -6.68
CA ASP A 89 -12.90 -2.34 -5.96
C ASP A 89 -13.01 -1.63 -4.60
N SER A 90 -11.92 -1.59 -3.85
CA SER A 90 -11.89 -0.91 -2.56
C SER A 90 -12.13 0.59 -2.70
N LEU A 91 -11.49 1.25 -3.65
CA LEU A 91 -11.65 2.68 -3.85
C LEU A 91 -13.06 3.05 -4.30
N ARG A 92 -13.69 2.20 -5.10
CA ARG A 92 -15.08 2.43 -5.51
C ARG A 92 -16.00 2.50 -4.29
N SER A 93 -15.82 1.61 -3.34
CA SER A 93 -16.61 1.59 -2.10
C SER A 93 -16.23 2.74 -1.16
N VAL A 94 -14.95 2.98 -0.97
CA VAL A 94 -14.45 3.97 -0.01
C VAL A 94 -14.74 5.40 -0.44
N LEU A 95 -14.58 5.70 -1.73
CA LEU A 95 -14.75 7.05 -2.26
C LEU A 95 -16.17 7.34 -2.74
N GLY A 96 -16.99 6.30 -2.94
CA GLY A 96 -18.34 6.46 -3.49
C GLY A 96 -19.18 7.54 -2.82
N PRO A 97 -19.37 7.51 -1.48
CA PRO A 97 -20.18 8.52 -0.78
C PRO A 97 -19.67 9.94 -0.92
N SER A 98 -18.37 10.14 -1.10
CA SER A 98 -17.76 11.47 -1.21
C SER A 98 -17.93 12.11 -2.57
N GLY A 99 -18.28 11.35 -3.59
CA GLY A 99 -18.31 11.81 -4.97
C GLY A 99 -16.95 11.95 -5.62
N LYS A 100 -15.88 11.61 -4.91
CA LYS A 100 -14.52 11.63 -5.46
C LYS A 100 -14.24 10.36 -6.27
N ARG A 101 -13.35 10.48 -7.24
CA ARG A 101 -12.90 9.35 -8.07
C ARG A 101 -11.51 8.89 -7.63
N PRO A 102 -11.11 7.66 -7.97
CA PRO A 102 -9.77 7.16 -7.62
C PRO A 102 -8.63 8.07 -8.02
N GLY A 103 -8.76 8.77 -9.15
CA GLY A 103 -7.74 9.73 -9.61
C GLY A 103 -7.48 10.89 -8.67
N ALA A 104 -8.39 11.18 -7.73
CA ALA A 104 -8.21 12.24 -6.75
C ALA A 104 -6.99 12.00 -5.86
N ILE A 105 -6.65 10.73 -5.60
CA ILE A 105 -5.48 10.40 -4.78
C ILE A 105 -4.19 10.86 -5.47
N ALA A 106 -3.98 10.41 -6.71
CA ALA A 106 -2.80 10.79 -7.48
C ALA A 106 -2.73 12.30 -7.68
N GLU A 107 -3.87 12.93 -7.94
CA GLU A 107 -3.93 14.37 -8.13
C GLU A 107 -3.48 15.12 -6.87
N ARG A 108 -4.00 14.74 -5.70
CA ARG A 108 -3.62 15.40 -4.46
C ARG A 108 -2.14 15.16 -4.11
N VAL A 109 -1.65 13.95 -4.31
CA VAL A 109 -0.25 13.60 -4.05
C VAL A 109 0.69 14.38 -4.96
N THR A 110 0.39 14.44 -6.25
CA THR A 110 1.30 15.08 -7.21
C THR A 110 1.15 16.59 -7.28
N LYS A 111 -0.07 17.11 -7.16
CA LYS A 111 -0.33 18.56 -7.31
C LYS A 111 -0.35 19.30 -5.99
N THR A 112 -0.96 18.76 -4.96
CA THR A 112 -1.08 19.44 -3.67
C THR A 112 0.16 19.20 -2.80
N TRP A 113 0.62 17.95 -2.70
CA TRP A 113 1.83 17.60 -1.95
C TRP A 113 3.10 17.81 -2.76
N GLU A 114 2.98 17.95 -4.08
CA GLU A 114 4.12 18.08 -4.99
C GLU A 114 5.10 16.93 -4.89
N LEU A 115 4.55 15.73 -4.68
CA LEU A 115 5.33 14.50 -4.64
C LEU A 115 5.19 13.78 -5.99
N GLY A 116 6.07 12.82 -6.25
CA GLY A 116 6.08 12.14 -7.53
C GLY A 116 5.06 11.03 -7.67
N GLU A 117 4.95 10.50 -8.89
CA GLU A 117 3.99 9.45 -9.23
C GLU A 117 4.19 8.17 -8.44
N GLY A 118 5.44 7.84 -8.10
CA GLY A 118 5.72 6.66 -7.26
C GLY A 118 5.06 6.76 -5.90
N TRP A 119 5.01 7.96 -5.33
CA TRP A 119 4.32 8.22 -4.08
C TRP A 119 2.83 7.94 -4.18
N ALA A 120 2.21 8.29 -5.31
CA ALA A 120 0.77 8.09 -5.49
C ALA A 120 0.38 6.63 -5.33
N LYS A 121 1.19 5.70 -5.82
CA LYS A 121 0.92 4.26 -5.69
C LYS A 121 1.01 3.79 -4.24
N HIS A 122 2.04 4.21 -3.53
CA HIS A 122 2.18 3.88 -2.11
C HIS A 122 1.05 4.46 -1.26
N VAL A 123 0.67 5.70 -1.52
CA VAL A 123 -0.42 6.36 -0.81
C VAL A 123 -1.76 5.67 -1.10
N THR A 124 -1.98 5.26 -2.34
CA THR A 124 -3.19 4.51 -2.71
C THR A 124 -3.33 3.22 -1.91
N VAL A 125 -2.25 2.44 -1.83
CA VAL A 125 -2.24 1.20 -1.04
C VAL A 125 -2.50 1.50 0.44
N GLU A 126 -1.83 2.51 0.97
CA GLU A 126 -2.01 2.90 2.37
C GLU A 126 -3.46 3.29 2.67
N LEU A 127 -4.07 4.04 1.77
CA LEU A 127 -5.48 4.45 1.91
C LEU A 127 -6.41 3.24 1.87
N VAL A 128 -6.22 2.33 0.92
CA VAL A 128 -7.03 1.12 0.78
C VAL A 128 -6.91 0.25 2.04
N LEU A 129 -5.70 0.02 2.50
CA LEU A 129 -5.48 -0.77 3.71
C LEU A 129 -6.01 -0.06 4.96
N GLY A 130 -5.86 1.26 5.02
CA GLY A 130 -6.21 2.08 6.17
C GLY A 130 -7.70 2.38 6.33
N THR A 131 -8.52 2.09 5.34
CA THR A 131 -9.96 2.33 5.39
C THR A 131 -10.78 1.03 5.47
N ARG A 132 -10.12 -0.09 5.72
CA ARG A 132 -10.81 -1.38 5.87
C ARG A 132 -11.58 -1.41 7.19
N GLU A 133 -12.79 -1.96 7.14
CA GLU A 133 -13.61 -2.14 8.32
C GLU A 133 -13.23 -3.42 9.06
N GLY A 134 -13.50 -3.45 10.35
CA GLY A 134 -13.37 -4.64 11.16
C GLY A 134 -12.07 -4.73 11.94
N THR A 135 -11.79 -5.93 12.41
CA THR A 135 -10.67 -6.22 13.30
C THR A 135 -9.60 -7.01 12.58
N SER A 136 -8.34 -6.67 12.85
CA SER A 136 -7.20 -7.43 12.35
C SER A 136 -7.13 -8.80 13.03
N VAL A 137 -6.72 -9.83 12.28
CA VAL A 137 -6.48 -11.16 12.84
C VAL A 137 -5.39 -11.17 13.91
N ARG A 138 -4.55 -10.15 13.92
CA ARG A 138 -3.49 -9.97 14.92
C ARG A 138 -3.83 -8.92 15.98
N GLY A 139 -5.10 -8.57 16.07
CA GLY A 139 -5.61 -7.65 17.07
C GLY A 139 -5.71 -6.21 16.60
N GLY A 140 -6.61 -5.47 17.21
CA GLY A 140 -6.86 -4.08 16.91
C GLY A 140 -7.66 -3.84 15.65
N SER A 141 -7.90 -2.59 15.33
CA SER A 141 -8.61 -2.19 14.12
C SER A 141 -7.82 -2.57 12.87
N LEU A 142 -8.52 -3.06 11.85
CA LEU A 142 -7.90 -3.38 10.56
C LEU A 142 -7.55 -2.11 9.80
N GLY A 143 -8.42 -1.11 9.81
CA GLY A 143 -8.14 0.21 9.24
C GLY A 143 -7.44 1.09 10.24
N GLY A 144 -6.42 1.81 9.80
CA GLY A 144 -5.68 2.72 10.67
C GLY A 144 -5.97 4.19 10.41
N LEU A 145 -6.72 4.50 9.36
CA LEU A 145 -7.04 5.87 8.96
C LEU A 145 -8.49 6.22 9.25
N HIS A 146 -9.39 5.35 8.86
CA HIS A 146 -10.82 5.55 8.98
C HIS A 146 -11.51 4.19 8.86
N ASP A 147 -12.59 4.01 9.58
CA ASP A 147 -13.32 2.75 9.56
C ASP A 147 -14.43 2.83 8.51
N GLY A 148 -14.12 2.39 7.29
CA GLY A 148 -15.08 2.30 6.21
C GLY A 148 -15.04 3.45 5.21
N ALA A 149 -16.17 3.70 4.55
CA ALA A 149 -16.29 4.68 3.49
C ALA A 149 -16.13 6.11 4.00
N LEU A 150 -15.49 6.95 3.18
CA LEU A 150 -15.26 8.35 3.50
C LEU A 150 -16.49 9.18 3.07
N PRO A 151 -17.07 9.96 4.00
CA PRO A 151 -18.39 10.55 3.77
C PRO A 151 -18.40 11.73 2.80
N ASP A 152 -17.32 12.50 2.71
CA ASP A 152 -17.27 13.72 1.90
C ASP A 152 -15.86 14.01 1.39
N ALA A 153 -15.75 15.05 0.56
CA ALA A 153 -14.47 15.42 -0.04
C ALA A 153 -13.42 15.82 1.00
N ALA A 154 -13.83 16.49 2.07
CA ALA A 154 -12.91 16.89 3.14
C ALA A 154 -12.34 15.67 3.86
N ALA A 155 -13.16 14.66 4.09
CA ALA A 155 -12.72 13.40 4.70
C ALA A 155 -11.72 12.68 3.80
N VAL A 156 -11.95 12.70 2.48
CA VAL A 156 -11.02 12.11 1.50
C VAL A 156 -9.68 12.82 1.57
N ASP A 157 -9.67 14.14 1.55
CA ASP A 157 -8.42 14.91 1.62
C ASP A 157 -7.65 14.62 2.92
N ARG A 158 -8.34 14.57 4.04
CA ARG A 158 -7.70 14.21 5.33
C ARG A 158 -7.11 12.81 5.30
N ALA A 159 -7.85 11.85 4.77
CA ALA A 159 -7.37 10.47 4.67
C ALA A 159 -6.14 10.35 3.76
N ILE A 160 -6.13 11.05 2.64
CA ILE A 160 -4.96 11.08 1.75
C ILE A 160 -3.76 11.69 2.49
N ASP A 161 -3.96 12.80 3.18
CA ASP A 161 -2.88 13.47 3.89
C ASP A 161 -2.31 12.59 5.01
N GLU A 162 -3.15 11.90 5.75
CA GLU A 162 -2.71 10.94 6.75
C GLU A 162 -1.98 9.76 6.14
N ALA A 163 -2.44 9.28 4.99
CA ALA A 163 -1.77 8.21 4.25
C ALA A 163 -0.39 8.65 3.77
N VAL A 164 -0.26 9.88 3.28
CA VAL A 164 1.06 10.45 2.92
C VAL A 164 1.99 10.44 4.12
N ALA A 165 1.50 10.87 5.27
CA ALA A 165 2.31 10.89 6.50
C ALA A 165 2.76 9.48 6.90
N LYS A 166 1.89 8.49 6.77
CA LYS A 166 2.23 7.09 7.09
C LYS A 166 3.27 6.52 6.13
N VAL A 167 3.13 6.79 4.84
CA VAL A 167 4.13 6.36 3.85
C VAL A 167 5.47 7.01 4.13
N ALA A 168 5.48 8.31 4.41
CA ALA A 168 6.70 9.04 4.76
C ALA A 168 7.38 8.45 5.99
N ALA A 169 6.63 8.18 7.05
CA ALA A 169 7.16 7.58 8.27
C ALA A 169 7.77 6.21 8.01
N ARG A 170 7.10 5.38 7.20
CA ARG A 170 7.61 4.04 6.85
C ARG A 170 8.90 4.12 6.06
N GLN A 171 9.03 5.14 5.21
CA GLN A 171 10.23 5.34 4.40
C GLN A 171 11.32 6.12 5.11
N GLY A 172 11.06 6.62 6.29
CA GLY A 172 12.03 7.37 7.08
C GLY A 172 12.32 8.77 6.52
N VAL A 173 11.37 9.38 5.82
CA VAL A 173 11.53 10.72 5.24
C VAL A 173 10.52 11.69 5.83
N ALA A 174 10.85 12.97 5.85
CA ALA A 174 9.97 14.03 6.30
C ALA A 174 9.31 14.69 5.09
N VAL A 175 8.00 14.91 5.18
CA VAL A 175 7.24 15.63 4.15
C VAL A 175 6.34 16.65 4.83
N ALA A 176 6.01 17.72 4.11
CA ALA A 176 5.09 18.74 4.58
C ALA A 176 4.27 19.24 3.39
N LEU A 177 3.02 19.64 3.66
CA LEU A 177 2.21 20.28 2.65
C LEU A 177 2.85 21.61 2.27
N PRO A 178 3.01 21.90 0.96
CA PRO A 178 3.46 23.20 0.54
C PRO A 178 2.50 24.27 1.04
N SER A 179 3.06 25.38 1.51
CA SER A 179 2.25 26.47 2.04
C SER A 179 1.47 27.15 0.91
N ALA A 180 0.18 27.31 1.08
CA ALA A 180 -0.69 27.93 0.10
C ALA A 180 -0.31 29.37 -0.23
N GLY A 181 0.41 30.06 0.65
CA GLY A 181 0.86 31.43 0.43
C GLY A 181 2.19 31.56 -0.25
N GLY A 182 2.86 30.46 -0.56
CA GLY A 182 4.17 30.49 -1.17
C GLY A 182 5.24 31.18 -0.34
N ALA A 183 4.89 31.66 0.82
CA ALA A 183 5.80 32.40 1.65
C ALA A 183 6.70 31.43 2.41
N GLY A 184 7.90 31.37 2.04
CA GLY A 184 8.87 30.65 2.82
C GLY A 184 8.94 29.17 2.62
N GLY A 185 8.86 28.70 1.43
CA GLY A 185 8.93 27.29 1.07
C GLY A 185 9.97 26.44 1.77
N GLY A 186 10.26 26.73 2.98
CA GLY A 186 11.30 26.04 3.73
C GLY A 186 10.90 24.71 4.32
N GLY A 187 9.76 24.19 4.00
CA GLY A 187 9.34 22.89 4.53
C GLY A 187 9.19 21.80 3.51
N VAL A 188 9.42 22.13 2.24
CA VAL A 188 9.18 21.16 1.19
C VAL A 188 10.40 20.29 0.99
N VAL A 189 10.21 19.01 1.08
CA VAL A 189 11.24 18.03 0.78
C VAL A 189 11.39 17.96 -0.74
N ASP A 190 12.63 17.78 -1.20
CA ASP A 190 12.92 17.59 -2.61
C ASP A 190 12.15 16.39 -3.16
N SER A 191 11.14 16.67 -4.01
CA SER A 191 10.30 15.61 -4.55
C SER A 191 11.06 14.67 -5.48
N ALA A 192 12.09 15.15 -6.17
CA ALA A 192 12.91 14.29 -7.02
C ALA A 192 13.65 13.24 -6.19
N ALA A 193 14.23 13.64 -5.06
CA ALA A 193 14.89 12.71 -4.16
C ALA A 193 13.89 11.70 -3.55
N LEU A 194 12.71 12.16 -3.22
CA LEU A 194 11.65 11.28 -2.70
C LEU A 194 11.16 10.30 -3.75
N ASP A 195 11.02 10.73 -4.99
CA ASP A 195 10.60 9.86 -6.09
C ASP A 195 11.61 8.75 -6.32
N GLU A 196 12.87 9.08 -6.35
CA GLU A 196 13.94 8.10 -6.49
C GLU A 196 13.89 7.08 -5.33
N PHE A 197 13.69 7.56 -4.13
CA PHE A 197 13.57 6.70 -2.95
C PHE A 197 12.33 5.81 -3.03
N ALA A 198 11.20 6.34 -3.46
CA ALA A 198 9.95 5.59 -3.56
C ALA A 198 9.96 4.53 -4.64
N GLU A 199 10.72 4.74 -5.71
CA GLU A 199 10.82 3.79 -6.82
C GLU A 199 11.76 2.62 -6.53
N THR A 200 12.64 2.75 -5.58
CA THR A 200 13.56 1.68 -5.21
C THR A 200 12.91 0.69 -4.25
#